data_1d4f193211916820d88d7744098b1567
#
_entry.id   1d4f193211916820d88d7744098b1567
#
_cell.length_a   1.000
_cell.length_b   1.000
_cell.length_c   1.000
_cell.angle_alpha   90.00
_cell.angle_beta   90.00
_cell.angle_gamma   90.00
#
_symmetry.space_group_name_H-M   'P 1'
#
loop_
_entity.id
_entity.type
_entity.pdbx_description
1 polymer ?
#
loop_
_entity_poly.entity_id
_entity_poly.type
_entity_poly.pdbx_seq_one_letter_code
_entity_poly.pdbx_strand_id
1 'polypeptide(L)'
;MRACEHLYFSIVVLGELYFGFHHGSRLRQNVAELDEFLSHPFVSIALLSRTTADRFGRIATHLKCTGTPIPTNDIWIAAQAMELGSELISFDEHFARVPGLLVVHPAK
;
A
#
# COMPACT_ATOMS: atom_id res chain seq x y z
N MET A 1 -0.36 17.76 -4.05
CA MET A 1 0.88 17.01 -4.34
C MET A 1 1.83 17.90 -5.10
N ARG A 2 3.08 17.87 -4.70
CA ARG A 2 4.10 18.67 -5.38
C ARG A 2 4.49 18.02 -6.69
N ALA A 3 4.85 18.85 -7.69
CA ALA A 3 5.12 18.35 -9.04
C ALA A 3 6.29 17.37 -9.13
N CYS A 4 7.24 17.43 -8.19
CA CYS A 4 8.41 16.56 -8.18
C CYS A 4 8.24 15.29 -7.37
N GLU A 5 7.08 15.08 -6.75
CA GLU A 5 6.86 13.91 -5.92
C GLU A 5 6.68 12.66 -6.78
N HIS A 6 7.23 11.57 -6.27
CA HIS A 6 7.11 10.26 -6.88
C HIS A 6 6.04 9.45 -6.16
N LEU A 7 5.19 8.74 -6.91
CA LEU A 7 4.16 7.87 -6.36
C LEU A 7 4.61 6.42 -6.41
N TYR A 8 4.51 5.74 -5.27
CA TYR A 8 4.77 4.30 -5.19
C TYR A 8 3.46 3.57 -5.04
N PHE A 9 3.22 2.61 -5.91
CA PHE A 9 2.00 1.80 -5.89
C PHE A 9 2.37 0.40 -5.39
N SER A 10 1.77 -0.02 -4.28
CA SER A 10 2.11 -1.31 -3.67
C SER A 10 1.71 -2.49 -4.56
N ILE A 11 2.64 -3.44 -4.72
CA ILE A 11 2.34 -4.70 -5.42
C ILE A 11 1.22 -5.47 -4.71
N VAL A 12 1.10 -5.32 -3.40
CA VAL A 12 0.03 -5.95 -2.62
C VAL A 12 -1.32 -5.35 -3.01
N VAL A 13 -1.39 -4.03 -3.14
CA VAL A 13 -2.62 -3.35 -3.57
C VAL A 13 -2.97 -3.73 -5.01
N LEU A 14 -1.96 -3.88 -5.87
CA LEU A 14 -2.20 -4.34 -7.24
C LEU A 14 -2.88 -5.71 -7.24
N GLY A 15 -2.40 -6.63 -6.40
CA GLY A 15 -3.03 -7.94 -6.28
C GLY A 15 -4.49 -7.85 -5.87
N GLU A 16 -4.78 -6.98 -4.92
CA GLU A 16 -6.16 -6.76 -4.47
C GLU A 16 -7.03 -6.18 -5.58
N LEU A 17 -6.48 -5.24 -6.37
CA LEU A 17 -7.21 -4.66 -7.50
C LEU A 17 -7.50 -5.70 -8.57
N TYR A 18 -6.51 -6.50 -8.96
CA TYR A 18 -6.73 -7.54 -9.96
C TYR A 18 -7.77 -8.55 -9.48
N PHE A 19 -7.72 -8.92 -8.21
CA PHE A 19 -8.72 -9.81 -7.64
C PHE A 19 -10.13 -9.21 -7.83
N GLY A 20 -10.30 -7.94 -7.50
CA GLY A 20 -11.57 -7.24 -7.69
C GLY A 20 -11.99 -7.17 -9.14
N PHE A 21 -11.04 -6.90 -10.06
CA PHE A 21 -11.33 -6.82 -11.49
C PHE A 21 -11.82 -8.17 -12.04
N HIS A 22 -11.20 -9.27 -11.62
CA HIS A 22 -11.60 -10.60 -12.06
C HIS A 22 -12.98 -11.00 -11.56
N HIS A 23 -13.42 -10.43 -10.45
CA HIS A 23 -14.75 -10.68 -9.90
C HIS A 23 -15.83 -9.79 -10.52
N GLY A 24 -15.41 -8.71 -11.18
CA GLY A 24 -16.37 -7.79 -11.79
C GLY A 24 -16.62 -8.09 -13.26
N SER A 25 -17.39 -7.22 -13.90
CA SER A 25 -17.81 -7.37 -15.28
C SER A 25 -17.00 -6.50 -16.26
N ARG A 26 -16.07 -5.70 -15.77
CA ARG A 26 -15.34 -4.73 -16.58
C ARG A 26 -13.83 -4.95 -16.54
N LEU A 27 -13.42 -6.21 -16.50
CA LEU A 27 -12.01 -6.57 -16.35
C LEU A 27 -11.13 -5.89 -17.39
N ARG A 28 -11.47 -6.00 -18.67
CA ARG A 28 -10.65 -5.47 -19.75
C ARG A 28 -10.47 -3.95 -19.64
N GLN A 29 -11.56 -3.24 -19.36
CA GLN A 29 -11.53 -1.79 -19.23
C GLN A 29 -10.73 -1.39 -17.99
N ASN A 30 -10.93 -2.06 -16.86
CA ASN A 30 -10.26 -1.72 -15.63
C ASN A 30 -8.75 -1.96 -15.72
N VAL A 31 -8.34 -3.05 -16.36
CA VAL A 31 -6.91 -3.33 -16.59
C VAL A 31 -6.29 -2.26 -17.49
N ALA A 32 -6.99 -1.85 -18.53
CA ALA A 32 -6.47 -0.82 -19.44
C ALA A 32 -6.27 0.52 -18.72
N GLU A 33 -7.21 0.90 -17.88
CA GLU A 33 -7.10 2.14 -17.10
C GLU A 33 -5.95 2.07 -16.08
N LEU A 34 -5.78 0.91 -15.46
CA LEU A 34 -4.68 0.71 -14.51
C LEU A 34 -3.33 0.77 -15.24
N ASP A 35 -3.22 0.12 -16.41
CA ASP A 35 -1.98 0.13 -17.20
C ASP A 35 -1.60 1.55 -17.60
N GLU A 36 -2.59 2.36 -17.96
CA GLU A 36 -2.34 3.77 -18.30
C GLU A 36 -1.79 4.52 -17.09
N PHE A 37 -2.39 4.35 -15.92
CA PHE A 37 -1.91 4.98 -14.70
C PHE A 37 -0.48 4.55 -14.37
N LEU A 38 -0.19 3.25 -14.45
CA LEU A 38 1.14 2.73 -14.10
C LEU A 38 2.21 3.11 -15.12
N SER A 39 1.81 3.57 -16.31
CA SER A 39 2.78 3.98 -17.34
C SER A 39 3.35 5.36 -17.12
N HIS A 40 2.80 6.15 -16.19
CA HIS A 40 3.30 7.48 -15.92
C HIS A 40 4.72 7.42 -15.32
N PRO A 41 5.63 8.31 -15.77
CA PRO A 41 7.03 8.26 -15.32
C PRO A 41 7.21 8.57 -13.84
N PHE A 42 6.23 9.21 -13.19
CA PHE A 42 6.30 9.48 -11.76
C PHE A 42 5.67 8.37 -10.90
N VAL A 43 5.26 7.26 -11.50
CA VAL A 43 4.67 6.13 -10.79
C VAL A 43 5.60 4.93 -10.85
N SER A 44 5.86 4.32 -9.72
CA SER A 44 6.61 3.07 -9.63
C SER A 44 5.85 2.05 -8.82
N ILE A 45 6.09 0.79 -9.10
CA ILE A 45 5.49 -0.30 -8.31
C ILE A 45 6.45 -0.64 -7.18
N ALA A 46 5.96 -0.61 -5.94
CA ALA A 46 6.74 -1.01 -4.78
C ALA A 46 6.63 -2.53 -4.61
N LEU A 47 7.76 -3.21 -4.77
CA LEU A 47 7.85 -4.66 -4.65
C LEU A 47 8.16 -5.07 -3.22
N LEU A 48 7.97 -6.34 -2.92
CA LEU A 48 8.34 -6.91 -1.62
C LEU A 48 9.78 -7.42 -1.68
N SER A 49 10.54 -7.11 -0.64
CA SER A 49 11.93 -7.53 -0.54
C SER A 49 12.18 -8.15 0.83
N ARG A 50 13.40 -8.62 1.06
CA ARG A 50 13.78 -9.14 2.36
C ARG A 50 13.71 -8.05 3.43
N THR A 51 14.07 -6.82 3.08
CA THR A 51 13.97 -5.67 4.00
C THR A 51 12.51 -5.43 4.38
N THR A 52 11.61 -5.51 3.40
CA THR A 52 10.17 -5.40 3.67
C THR A 52 9.72 -6.49 4.64
N ALA A 53 10.20 -7.71 4.45
CA ALA A 53 9.84 -8.84 5.31
C ALA A 53 10.28 -8.63 6.75
N ASP A 54 11.48 -8.11 6.96
CA ASP A 54 11.96 -7.81 8.31
C ASP A 54 11.07 -6.76 8.98
N ARG A 55 10.73 -5.72 8.26
CA ARG A 55 9.87 -4.67 8.77
C ARG A 55 8.45 -5.18 9.05
N PHE A 56 7.95 -6.06 8.19
CA PHE A 56 6.68 -6.73 8.44
C PHE A 56 6.71 -7.46 9.80
N GLY A 57 7.77 -8.21 10.05
CA GLY A 57 7.91 -8.95 11.30
C GLY A 57 7.89 -8.05 12.53
N ARG A 58 8.57 -6.90 12.44
CA ARG A 58 8.59 -5.92 13.54
C ARG A 58 7.23 -5.32 13.81
N ILE A 59 6.53 -4.93 12.74
CA ILE A 59 5.19 -4.34 12.86
C ILE A 59 4.21 -5.37 13.42
N ALA A 60 4.20 -6.58 12.86
CA ALA A 60 3.29 -7.64 13.28
C ALA A 60 3.50 -7.99 14.76
N THR A 61 4.76 -8.06 15.20
CA THR A 61 5.09 -8.34 16.59
C THR A 61 4.56 -7.24 17.50
N HIS A 62 4.76 -5.99 17.14
CA HIS A 62 4.26 -4.86 17.93
C HIS A 62 2.74 -4.91 18.07
N LEU A 63 2.04 -5.12 16.95
CA LEU A 63 0.58 -5.16 16.96
C LEU A 63 0.04 -6.33 17.80
N LYS A 64 0.71 -7.45 17.75
CA LYS A 64 0.35 -8.59 18.57
C LYS A 64 0.52 -8.28 20.06
N CYS A 65 1.65 -7.66 20.42
CA CYS A 65 1.97 -7.32 21.80
C CYS A 65 1.00 -6.30 22.38
N THR A 66 0.53 -5.37 21.56
CA THR A 66 -0.40 -4.31 21.99
C THR A 66 -1.87 -4.73 21.87
N GLY A 67 -2.15 -5.92 21.33
CA GLY A 67 -3.51 -6.39 21.15
C GLY A 67 -4.33 -5.61 20.13
N THR A 68 -3.66 -5.02 19.15
CA THR A 68 -4.31 -4.17 18.12
C THR A 68 -4.05 -4.72 16.72
N PRO A 69 -4.49 -5.94 16.40
CA PRO A 69 -4.20 -6.54 15.10
C PRO A 69 -4.87 -5.78 13.96
N ILE A 70 -4.22 -5.86 12.78
CA ILE A 70 -4.80 -5.37 11.54
C ILE A 70 -4.66 -6.47 10.49
N PRO A 71 -5.37 -6.38 9.35
CA PRO A 71 -5.24 -7.40 8.30
C PRO A 71 -3.79 -7.55 7.82
N THR A 72 -3.40 -8.76 7.48
CA THR A 72 -2.02 -9.09 7.07
C THR A 72 -1.57 -8.25 5.87
N ASN A 73 -2.44 -8.07 4.88
CA ASN A 73 -2.08 -7.27 3.71
C ASN A 73 -1.74 -5.83 4.09
N ASP A 74 -2.46 -5.28 5.07
CA ASP A 74 -2.21 -3.92 5.53
C ASP A 74 -0.85 -3.80 6.22
N ILE A 75 -0.39 -4.86 6.89
CA ILE A 75 0.95 -4.88 7.48
C ILE A 75 2.02 -4.80 6.39
N TRP A 76 1.84 -5.54 5.28
CA TRP A 76 2.76 -5.46 4.15
C TRP A 76 2.80 -4.07 3.54
N ILE A 77 1.63 -3.45 3.37
CA ILE A 77 1.52 -2.10 2.80
C ILE A 77 2.22 -1.09 3.71
N ALA A 78 1.98 -1.18 5.02
CA ALA A 78 2.64 -0.31 5.99
C ALA A 78 4.15 -0.49 5.97
N ALA A 79 4.62 -1.75 5.88
CA ALA A 79 6.05 -2.05 5.83
C ALA A 79 6.70 -1.42 4.60
N GLN A 80 6.02 -1.47 3.45
CA GLN A 80 6.52 -0.85 2.22
C GLN A 80 6.63 0.66 2.35
N ALA A 81 5.60 1.30 2.89
CA ALA A 81 5.59 2.76 3.04
C ALA A 81 6.73 3.21 3.96
N MET A 82 6.93 2.51 5.07
CA MET A 82 8.00 2.85 6.00
C MET A 82 9.38 2.59 5.40
N GLU A 83 9.53 1.51 4.66
CA GLU A 83 10.79 1.17 4.00
C GLU A 83 11.19 2.26 3.00
N LEU A 84 10.21 2.80 2.28
CA LEU A 84 10.44 3.84 1.27
C LEU A 84 10.54 5.24 1.89
N GLY A 85 10.27 5.38 3.19
CA GLY A 85 10.23 6.69 3.82
C GLY A 85 9.12 7.56 3.29
N SER A 86 8.04 6.94 2.83
CA SER A 86 6.92 7.62 2.18
C SER A 86 5.71 7.72 3.10
N GLU A 87 4.88 8.73 2.84
CA GLU A 87 3.58 8.80 3.48
C GLU A 87 2.65 7.77 2.83
N LEU A 88 1.75 7.20 3.62
CA LEU A 88 0.73 6.30 3.12
C LEU A 88 -0.58 7.07 2.98
N ILE A 89 -1.15 7.06 1.77
CA ILE A 89 -2.45 7.68 1.51
C ILE A 89 -3.51 6.60 1.65
N SER A 90 -4.40 6.74 2.62
CA SER A 90 -5.43 5.72 2.87
C SER A 90 -6.61 6.30 3.61
N PHE A 91 -7.79 5.78 3.32
CA PHE A 91 -9.00 6.04 4.11
C PHE A 91 -9.14 5.11 5.30
N ASP A 92 -8.34 4.06 5.36
CA ASP A 92 -8.47 3.01 6.37
C ASP A 92 -7.83 3.44 7.69
N GLU A 93 -8.58 3.32 8.76
CA GLU A 93 -8.11 3.71 10.10
C GLU A 93 -7.17 2.67 10.73
N HIS A 94 -7.09 1.47 10.19
CA HIS A 94 -6.20 0.43 10.71
C HIS A 94 -4.75 0.91 10.78
N PHE A 95 -4.33 1.72 9.82
CA PHE A 95 -2.94 2.16 9.73
C PHE A 95 -2.51 3.08 10.86
N ALA A 96 -3.45 3.70 11.56
CA ALA A 96 -3.14 4.52 12.73
C ALA A 96 -2.53 3.69 13.88
N ARG A 97 -2.71 2.38 13.85
CA ARG A 97 -2.18 1.47 14.88
C ARG A 97 -0.69 1.17 14.68
N VAL A 98 -0.13 1.55 13.54
CA VAL A 98 1.28 1.25 13.22
C VAL A 98 2.15 2.43 13.66
N PRO A 99 3.03 2.25 14.66
CA PRO A 99 3.87 3.35 15.13
C PRO A 99 4.89 3.74 14.08
N GLY A 100 5.11 5.04 13.94
CA GLY A 100 6.08 5.57 12.99
C GLY A 100 5.61 5.68 11.56
N LEU A 101 4.41 5.20 11.25
CA LEU A 101 3.85 5.31 9.91
C LEU A 101 3.15 6.66 9.75
N LEU A 102 3.50 7.38 8.70
CA LEU A 102 2.85 8.65 8.36
C LEU A 102 1.68 8.36 7.43
N VAL A 103 0.47 8.58 7.94
CA VAL A 103 -0.75 8.31 7.18
C VAL A 103 -1.42 9.62 6.79
N VAL A 104 -1.78 9.74 5.53
CA VAL A 104 -2.52 10.90 5.00
C VAL A 104 -3.89 10.42 4.58
N HIS A 105 -4.92 11.06 5.13
CA HIS A 105 -6.30 10.77 4.73
C HIS A 105 -6.68 11.71 3.60
N PRO A 106 -7.05 11.19 2.42
CA PRO A 106 -7.42 12.06 1.30
C PRO A 106 -8.64 12.90 1.63
N ALA A 107 -8.70 14.09 1.06
CA ALA A 107 -9.88 14.93 1.15
C ALA A 107 -11.05 14.27 0.40
N LYS A 108 -12.22 14.35 0.95
CA LYS A 108 -13.42 13.75 0.35
C LYS A 108 -14.13 14.74 -0.56
#